data_918798891a3d658f22046b80b18b5967
#
_entry.id   918798891a3d658f22046b80b18b5967
#
_cell.length_a   1.000
_cell.length_b   1.000
_cell.length_c   1.000
_cell.angle_alpha   90.00
_cell.angle_beta   90.00
_cell.angle_gamma   90.00
#
_symmetry.space_group_name_H-M   'P 1'
#
loop_
_entity.id
_entity.type
_entity.pdbx_description
1 polymer ?
#
loop_
_entity_poly.entity_id
_entity_poly.type
_entity_poly.pdbx_seq_one_letter_code
_entity_poly.pdbx_strand_id
1 'polypeptide(L)'
;LKERLDTLLVRRGLCPTRQQAQRLIQAGWVQVNQQVVDKAGAWVAPDSHITIQARPPYVSRGGEKLAHALDVFGIAVSDRVALDGGISTGGFTDCLLQRGARLVYGVDVGYGQVAWSLRRDPRVRLLERTNLRYLQPQQIYRADDPWPDLGVVDVAFISVTKILPALWHLLTPPREAVILVKPQFEVGRAQIHKGGVVKDVRAQAQAIAQVAQAARQQGWQVQGLTHSPLLGPAGNREYFLWLGTAGTAIPEVAWDAVIAQATSGHLKNTGPFPATDRQKIPPDNRSLWFPFPAPLGQ
;
A
#
# COMPACT_ATOMS: atom_id res chain seq x y z
N LEU A 1 11.96 -31.73 -28.85
CA LEU A 1 13.11 -31.13 -28.13
C LEU A 1 12.57 -29.99 -27.25
N LYS A 2 12.93 -29.96 -25.97
CA LYS A 2 12.59 -28.83 -25.08
C LYS A 2 13.54 -27.66 -25.32
N GLU A 3 13.09 -26.44 -25.06
CA GLU A 3 13.87 -25.20 -25.19
C GLU A 3 13.80 -24.39 -23.87
N ARG A 4 14.81 -23.60 -23.60
CA ARG A 4 14.80 -22.71 -22.42
C ARG A 4 13.72 -21.64 -22.57
N LEU A 5 12.94 -21.43 -21.52
CA LEU A 5 11.82 -20.49 -21.54
C LEU A 5 12.27 -19.05 -21.84
N ASP A 6 13.40 -18.60 -21.28
CA ASP A 6 13.94 -17.26 -21.54
C ASP A 6 14.32 -17.04 -23.01
N THR A 7 14.80 -18.09 -23.68
CA THR A 7 15.15 -18.06 -25.11
C THR A 7 13.90 -18.13 -25.98
N LEU A 8 12.96 -19.02 -25.62
CA LEU A 8 11.70 -19.21 -26.35
C LEU A 8 10.85 -17.92 -26.38
N LEU A 9 10.80 -17.17 -25.29
CA LEU A 9 10.10 -15.88 -25.24
C LEU A 9 10.65 -14.87 -26.26
N VAL A 10 11.97 -14.77 -26.39
CA VAL A 10 12.59 -13.87 -27.37
C VAL A 10 12.37 -14.36 -28.79
N ARG A 11 12.56 -15.66 -29.04
CA ARG A 11 12.36 -16.25 -30.38
C ARG A 11 10.93 -16.10 -30.89
N ARG A 12 9.93 -16.15 -29.99
CA ARG A 12 8.51 -15.91 -30.31
C ARG A 12 8.11 -14.44 -30.38
N GLY A 13 9.05 -13.50 -30.21
CA GLY A 13 8.77 -12.06 -30.20
C GLY A 13 7.94 -11.57 -29.01
N LEU A 14 7.82 -12.40 -27.96
CA LEU A 14 7.09 -12.05 -26.72
C LEU A 14 7.90 -11.12 -25.83
N CYS A 15 9.21 -11.09 -25.99
CA CYS A 15 10.13 -10.17 -25.30
C CYS A 15 11.21 -9.70 -26.27
N PRO A 16 11.62 -8.43 -26.21
CA PRO A 16 12.67 -7.89 -27.07
C PRO A 16 14.07 -8.43 -26.71
N THR A 17 14.33 -8.76 -25.44
CA THR A 17 15.62 -9.25 -24.98
C THR A 17 15.49 -10.40 -23.98
N ARG A 18 16.51 -11.26 -23.95
CA ARG A 18 16.58 -12.38 -22.99
C ARG A 18 16.62 -11.90 -21.54
N GLN A 19 17.27 -10.77 -21.26
CA GLN A 19 17.31 -10.19 -19.92
C GLN A 19 15.92 -9.75 -19.46
N GLN A 20 15.12 -9.17 -20.35
CA GLN A 20 13.73 -8.81 -20.05
C GLN A 20 12.87 -10.06 -19.85
N ALA A 21 13.03 -11.09 -20.67
CA ALA A 21 12.37 -12.37 -20.50
C ALA A 21 12.66 -12.98 -19.11
N GLN A 22 13.94 -12.99 -18.70
CA GLN A 22 14.35 -13.49 -17.39
C GLN A 22 13.70 -12.72 -16.24
N ARG A 23 13.62 -11.39 -16.33
CA ARG A 23 12.94 -10.55 -15.32
C ARG A 23 11.45 -10.87 -15.23
N LEU A 24 10.75 -11.02 -16.35
CA LEU A 24 9.33 -11.36 -16.38
C LEU A 24 9.07 -12.75 -15.79
N ILE A 25 9.91 -13.74 -16.10
CA ILE A 25 9.80 -15.08 -15.57
C ILE A 25 10.04 -15.08 -14.05
N GLN A 26 11.13 -14.48 -13.59
CA GLN A 26 11.47 -14.39 -12.15
C GLN A 26 10.42 -13.63 -11.34
N ALA A 27 9.77 -12.66 -11.95
CA ALA A 27 8.66 -11.93 -11.35
C ALA A 27 7.33 -12.72 -11.32
N GLY A 28 7.28 -13.93 -11.91
CA GLY A 28 6.07 -14.75 -11.96
C GLY A 28 5.01 -14.29 -12.96
N TRP A 29 5.39 -13.48 -13.96
CA TRP A 29 4.48 -12.94 -14.97
C TRP A 29 4.33 -13.81 -16.21
N VAL A 30 5.08 -14.92 -16.29
CA VAL A 30 5.03 -15.85 -17.40
C VAL A 30 4.29 -17.11 -16.97
N GLN A 31 3.25 -17.45 -17.71
CA GLN A 31 2.54 -18.72 -17.57
C GLN A 31 2.85 -19.60 -18.78
N VAL A 32 3.12 -20.87 -18.52
CA VAL A 32 3.24 -21.92 -19.51
C VAL A 32 2.14 -22.94 -19.25
N ASN A 33 1.25 -23.12 -20.23
CA ASN A 33 0.09 -23.99 -20.11
C ASN A 33 -0.74 -23.69 -18.83
N GLN A 34 -1.00 -22.39 -18.59
CA GLN A 34 -1.76 -21.85 -17.45
C GLN A 34 -1.05 -21.99 -16.08
N GLN A 35 0.17 -22.48 -16.03
CA GLN A 35 0.97 -22.58 -14.80
C GLN A 35 2.05 -21.50 -14.78
N VAL A 36 2.16 -20.79 -13.65
CA VAL A 36 3.22 -19.80 -13.45
C VAL A 36 4.57 -20.50 -13.40
N VAL A 37 5.53 -20.02 -14.17
CA VAL A 37 6.92 -20.47 -14.17
C VAL A 37 7.80 -19.32 -13.72
N ASP A 38 8.53 -19.52 -12.62
CA ASP A 38 9.41 -18.51 -11.99
C ASP A 38 10.91 -18.72 -12.27
N LYS A 39 11.26 -19.86 -12.87
CA LYS A 39 12.65 -20.22 -13.22
C LYS A 39 12.96 -19.87 -14.67
N ALA A 40 13.75 -18.84 -14.88
CA ALA A 40 14.13 -18.35 -16.23
C ALA A 40 14.78 -19.44 -17.12
N GLY A 41 15.51 -20.36 -16.51
CA GLY A 41 16.12 -21.51 -17.19
C GLY A 41 15.23 -22.73 -17.36
N ALA A 42 13.94 -22.65 -17.04
CA ALA A 42 13.01 -23.78 -17.20
C ALA A 42 12.98 -24.26 -18.65
N TRP A 43 12.97 -25.60 -18.83
CA TRP A 43 12.87 -26.25 -20.15
C TRP A 43 11.41 -26.53 -20.46
N VAL A 44 10.89 -25.93 -21.51
CA VAL A 44 9.49 -26.06 -21.96
C VAL A 44 9.42 -26.61 -23.38
N ALA A 45 8.28 -27.17 -23.76
CA ALA A 45 8.07 -27.60 -25.15
C ALA A 45 7.96 -26.37 -26.06
N PRO A 46 8.58 -26.36 -27.26
CA PRO A 46 8.56 -25.22 -28.17
C PRO A 46 7.15 -24.76 -28.61
N ASP A 47 6.18 -25.64 -28.54
CA ASP A 47 4.77 -25.44 -28.86
C ASP A 47 3.88 -25.11 -27.65
N SER A 48 4.44 -25.06 -26.44
CA SER A 48 3.71 -24.72 -25.22
C SER A 48 2.93 -23.41 -25.39
N HIS A 49 1.72 -23.37 -24.85
CA HIS A 49 0.96 -22.12 -24.76
C HIS A 49 1.60 -21.22 -23.71
N ILE A 50 2.15 -20.10 -24.14
CA ILE A 50 2.79 -19.12 -23.27
C ILE A 50 1.95 -17.86 -23.24
N THR A 51 1.59 -17.45 -22.02
CA THR A 51 0.93 -16.18 -21.76
C THR A 51 1.85 -15.33 -20.91
N ILE A 52 2.17 -14.11 -21.37
CA ILE A 52 2.74 -13.08 -20.52
C ILE A 52 1.56 -12.29 -20.00
N GLN A 53 1.38 -12.30 -18.68
CA GLN A 53 0.40 -11.41 -18.07
C GLN A 53 0.73 -9.98 -18.50
N ALA A 54 -0.26 -9.14 -18.73
CA ALA A 54 -0.09 -7.75 -19.06
C ALA A 54 0.96 -7.14 -18.11
N ARG A 55 1.81 -6.26 -18.64
CA ARG A 55 2.87 -5.61 -17.84
C ARG A 55 2.26 -5.19 -16.51
N PRO A 56 2.86 -5.60 -15.37
CA PRO A 56 2.32 -5.24 -14.07
C PRO A 56 2.06 -3.74 -14.03
N PRO A 57 0.91 -3.30 -13.50
CA PRO A 57 0.62 -1.87 -13.40
C PRO A 57 1.66 -1.15 -12.52
N TYR A 58 2.31 -1.87 -11.61
CA TYR A 58 3.29 -1.33 -10.66
C TYR A 58 4.56 -2.16 -10.62
N VAL A 59 5.64 -1.60 -10.08
CA VAL A 59 6.96 -2.28 -9.95
C VAL A 59 6.91 -3.52 -9.04
N SER A 60 5.87 -3.67 -8.21
CA SER A 60 5.60 -4.87 -7.42
C SER A 60 4.12 -4.97 -7.06
N ARG A 61 3.69 -6.16 -6.58
CA ARG A 61 2.32 -6.44 -6.11
C ARG A 61 1.84 -5.50 -4.99
N GLY A 62 2.78 -4.86 -4.27
CA GLY A 62 2.45 -3.84 -3.27
C GLY A 62 1.60 -2.72 -3.85
N GLY A 63 1.90 -2.26 -5.07
CA GLY A 63 1.12 -1.21 -5.72
C GLY A 63 -0.35 -1.56 -5.93
N GLU A 64 -0.65 -2.80 -6.30
CA GLU A 64 -2.05 -3.28 -6.42
C GLU A 64 -2.78 -3.29 -5.07
N LYS A 65 -2.07 -3.65 -3.99
CA LYS A 65 -2.63 -3.62 -2.64
C LYS A 65 -3.02 -2.20 -2.23
N LEU A 66 -2.08 -1.25 -2.38
CA LEU A 66 -2.33 0.15 -2.01
C LEU A 66 -3.41 0.79 -2.91
N ALA A 67 -3.37 0.52 -4.21
CA ALA A 67 -4.37 1.01 -5.15
C ALA A 67 -5.79 0.65 -4.70
N HIS A 68 -6.00 -0.62 -4.33
CA HIS A 68 -7.28 -1.08 -3.79
C HIS A 68 -7.69 -0.31 -2.52
N ALA A 69 -6.77 -0.13 -1.56
CA ALA A 69 -7.09 0.59 -0.33
C ALA A 69 -7.46 2.05 -0.58
N LEU A 70 -6.70 2.76 -1.44
CA LEU A 70 -6.98 4.14 -1.81
C LEU A 70 -8.35 4.29 -2.49
N ASP A 71 -8.73 3.32 -3.38
CA ASP A 71 -10.02 3.33 -4.07
C ASP A 71 -11.18 3.07 -3.09
N VAL A 72 -11.03 2.07 -2.19
CA VAL A 72 -12.05 1.73 -1.20
C VAL A 72 -12.28 2.88 -0.22
N PHE A 73 -11.23 3.55 0.21
CA PHE A 73 -11.31 4.66 1.16
C PHE A 73 -11.62 6.02 0.50
N GLY A 74 -11.54 6.11 -0.82
CA GLY A 74 -11.74 7.36 -1.56
C GLY A 74 -10.65 8.40 -1.30
N ILE A 75 -9.40 7.95 -1.04
CA ILE A 75 -8.29 8.83 -0.71
C ILE A 75 -7.69 9.43 -1.98
N ALA A 76 -7.76 10.75 -2.11
CA ALA A 76 -7.11 11.49 -3.19
C ALA A 76 -5.60 11.64 -2.87
N VAL A 77 -4.76 11.37 -3.88
CA VAL A 77 -3.30 11.41 -3.79
C VAL A 77 -2.70 12.56 -4.60
N SER A 78 -3.45 13.07 -5.59
CA SER A 78 -2.94 14.09 -6.52
C SER A 78 -2.38 15.31 -5.79
N ASP A 79 -1.19 15.73 -6.19
CA ASP A 79 -0.42 16.88 -5.67
C ASP A 79 -0.03 16.78 -4.18
N ARG A 80 -0.23 15.64 -3.54
CA ARG A 80 0.17 15.43 -2.13
C ARG A 80 1.64 15.05 -2.01
N VAL A 81 2.19 15.32 -0.84
CA VAL A 81 3.48 14.81 -0.40
C VAL A 81 3.23 13.60 0.50
N ALA A 82 3.89 12.48 0.21
CA ALA A 82 3.67 11.24 0.93
C ALA A 82 4.96 10.71 1.59
N LEU A 83 4.78 9.93 2.65
CA LEU A 83 5.82 9.11 3.29
C LEU A 83 5.49 7.63 3.07
N ASP A 84 6.40 6.87 2.45
CA ASP A 84 6.30 5.42 2.25
C ASP A 84 7.24 4.71 3.24
N GLY A 85 6.67 4.17 4.30
CA GLY A 85 7.37 3.45 5.35
C GLY A 85 7.46 1.96 5.06
N GLY A 86 8.67 1.47 4.74
CA GLY A 86 8.93 0.13 4.25
C GLY A 86 8.84 0.06 2.73
N ILE A 87 9.47 1.00 2.02
CA ILE A 87 9.37 1.13 0.56
C ILE A 87 9.73 -0.16 -0.19
N SER A 88 10.69 -0.97 0.30
CA SER A 88 11.13 -2.23 -0.32
C SER A 88 11.45 -2.05 -1.82
N THR A 89 10.75 -2.72 -2.73
CA THR A 89 10.91 -2.54 -4.19
C THR A 89 10.24 -1.29 -4.73
N GLY A 90 9.38 -0.63 -3.95
CA GLY A 90 8.73 0.63 -4.30
C GLY A 90 7.30 0.50 -4.84
N GLY A 91 6.61 -0.61 -4.58
CA GLY A 91 5.25 -0.81 -5.09
C GLY A 91 4.26 0.26 -4.62
N PHE A 92 4.30 0.65 -3.33
CA PHE A 92 3.45 1.71 -2.80
C PHE A 92 3.84 3.08 -3.40
N THR A 93 5.13 3.40 -3.42
CA THR A 93 5.65 4.62 -4.06
C THR A 93 5.22 4.74 -5.51
N ASP A 94 5.33 3.67 -6.31
CA ASP A 94 4.92 3.67 -7.72
C ASP A 94 3.41 3.93 -7.86
N CYS A 95 2.58 3.33 -7.01
CA CYS A 95 1.16 3.59 -6.96
C CYS A 95 0.85 5.07 -6.64
N LEU A 96 1.51 5.64 -5.64
CA LEU A 96 1.35 7.06 -5.27
C LEU A 96 1.73 7.99 -6.43
N LEU A 97 2.87 7.74 -7.08
CA LEU A 97 3.34 8.55 -8.21
C LEU A 97 2.43 8.48 -9.42
N GLN A 98 1.91 7.28 -9.75
CA GLN A 98 0.94 7.09 -10.83
C GLN A 98 -0.40 7.78 -10.53
N ARG A 99 -0.74 7.97 -9.25
CA ARG A 99 -1.92 8.72 -8.79
C ARG A 99 -1.66 10.21 -8.59
N GLY A 100 -0.50 10.70 -9.03
CA GLY A 100 -0.18 12.12 -9.08
C GLY A 100 0.43 12.69 -7.79
N ALA A 101 1.02 11.86 -6.90
CA ALA A 101 1.79 12.38 -5.78
C ALA A 101 2.90 13.31 -6.27
N ARG A 102 3.02 14.47 -5.62
CA ARG A 102 4.03 15.49 -5.93
C ARG A 102 5.43 15.06 -5.51
N LEU A 103 5.53 14.41 -4.34
CA LEU A 103 6.78 13.95 -3.76
C LEU A 103 6.50 12.74 -2.85
N VAL A 104 7.40 11.76 -2.84
CA VAL A 104 7.35 10.61 -1.94
C VAL A 104 8.69 10.46 -1.22
N TYR A 105 8.65 10.47 0.11
CA TYR A 105 9.78 10.09 0.95
C TYR A 105 9.69 8.59 1.24
N GLY A 106 10.60 7.81 0.68
CA GLY A 106 10.66 6.36 0.87
C GLY A 106 11.70 5.98 1.92
N VAL A 107 11.27 5.25 2.95
CA VAL A 107 12.14 4.84 4.07
C VAL A 107 12.20 3.32 4.16
N ASP A 108 13.41 2.75 4.24
CA ASP A 108 13.59 1.30 4.44
C ASP A 108 14.86 0.98 5.24
N VAL A 109 14.81 -0.11 5.99
CA VAL A 109 16.00 -0.67 6.66
C VAL A 109 16.94 -1.37 5.68
N GLY A 110 16.42 -1.83 4.54
CA GLY A 110 17.16 -2.44 3.45
C GLY A 110 17.97 -1.44 2.63
N TYR A 111 18.71 -1.96 1.67
CA TYR A 111 19.52 -1.17 0.75
C TYR A 111 19.51 -1.78 -0.67
N GLY A 112 19.36 -0.93 -1.68
CA GLY A 112 19.50 -1.34 -3.08
C GLY A 112 18.31 -2.12 -3.64
N GLN A 113 17.18 -2.22 -2.91
CA GLN A 113 16.01 -2.99 -3.31
C GLN A 113 15.06 -2.21 -4.21
N VAL A 114 15.02 -0.88 -4.08
CA VAL A 114 14.10 -0.01 -4.80
C VAL A 114 14.35 -0.10 -6.31
N ALA A 115 13.27 -0.24 -7.08
CA ALA A 115 13.31 -0.31 -8.53
C ALA A 115 14.07 0.88 -9.13
N TRP A 116 14.89 0.61 -10.14
CA TRP A 116 15.77 1.63 -10.73
C TRP A 116 15.01 2.84 -11.29
N SER A 117 13.82 2.63 -11.85
CA SER A 117 12.96 3.71 -12.33
C SER A 117 12.58 4.69 -11.24
N LEU A 118 12.23 4.17 -10.05
CA LEU A 118 11.84 4.99 -8.89
C LEU A 118 13.05 5.68 -8.26
N ARG A 119 14.19 4.98 -8.20
CA ARG A 119 15.43 5.54 -7.68
C ARG A 119 15.92 6.79 -8.46
N ARG A 120 15.55 6.87 -9.74
CA ARG A 120 15.89 8.00 -10.63
C ARG A 120 14.77 9.02 -10.77
N ASP A 121 13.58 8.77 -10.24
CA ASP A 121 12.47 9.72 -10.32
C ASP A 121 12.75 10.90 -9.37
N PRO A 122 12.77 12.14 -9.87
CA PRO A 122 13.04 13.33 -9.04
C PRO A 122 12.00 13.56 -7.95
N ARG A 123 10.82 12.95 -8.07
CA ARG A 123 9.76 12.97 -7.08
C ARG A 123 9.96 11.97 -5.94
N VAL A 124 11.05 11.19 -5.94
CA VAL A 124 11.33 10.20 -4.90
C VAL A 124 12.58 10.57 -4.14
N ARG A 125 12.47 10.68 -2.83
CA ARG A 125 13.59 10.87 -1.91
C ARG A 125 13.74 9.62 -1.05
N LEU A 126 14.88 8.93 -1.17
CA LEU A 126 15.12 7.65 -0.53
C LEU A 126 16.00 7.80 0.72
N LEU A 127 15.55 7.18 1.80
CA LEU A 127 16.31 6.94 3.03
C LEU A 127 16.42 5.44 3.25
N GLU A 128 17.44 4.83 2.71
CA GLU A 128 17.77 3.42 2.92
C GLU A 128 18.61 3.23 4.19
N ARG A 129 18.73 1.98 4.69
CA ARG A 129 19.42 1.64 5.94
C ARG A 129 18.88 2.42 7.15
N THR A 130 17.61 2.79 7.10
CA THR A 130 16.97 3.67 8.07
C THR A 130 15.78 2.97 8.71
N ASN A 131 15.79 2.89 10.04
CA ASN A 131 14.68 2.31 10.79
C ASN A 131 13.63 3.38 11.09
N LEU A 132 12.47 3.26 10.42
CA LEU A 132 11.35 4.19 10.57
C LEU A 132 10.92 4.41 12.03
N ARG A 133 11.03 3.38 12.87
CA ARG A 133 10.66 3.45 14.29
C ARG A 133 11.37 4.56 15.06
N TYR A 134 12.61 4.87 14.68
CA TYR A 134 13.47 5.83 15.38
C TYR A 134 13.73 7.10 14.58
N LEU A 135 13.15 7.19 13.38
CA LEU A 135 13.38 8.30 12.47
C LEU A 135 12.76 9.60 13.04
N GLN A 136 13.57 10.65 13.07
CA GLN A 136 13.15 11.97 13.48
C GLN A 136 13.00 12.90 12.26
N PRO A 137 12.12 13.90 12.31
CA PRO A 137 11.91 14.82 11.18
C PRO A 137 13.20 15.48 10.67
N GLN A 138 14.11 15.86 11.54
CA GLN A 138 15.37 16.52 11.19
C GLN A 138 16.34 15.65 10.41
N GLN A 139 16.12 14.32 10.43
CA GLN A 139 16.94 13.37 9.69
C GLN A 139 16.46 13.19 8.24
N ILE A 140 15.22 13.57 7.94
CA ILE A 140 14.59 13.34 6.64
C ILE A 140 14.19 14.64 5.94
N TYR A 141 13.81 15.70 6.67
CA TYR A 141 13.36 16.98 6.11
C TYR A 141 14.38 18.07 6.36
N ARG A 142 14.71 18.84 5.32
CA ARG A 142 15.44 20.11 5.42
C ARG A 142 14.46 21.23 5.71
N ALA A 143 14.97 22.42 6.02
CA ALA A 143 14.15 23.57 6.42
C ALA A 143 13.05 23.92 5.38
N ASP A 144 13.38 23.85 4.10
CA ASP A 144 12.47 24.24 3.00
C ASP A 144 11.78 23.03 2.34
N ASP A 145 11.96 21.82 2.87
CA ASP A 145 11.35 20.64 2.29
C ASP A 145 9.84 20.59 2.60
N PRO A 146 9.00 20.21 1.63
CA PRO A 146 7.59 20.00 1.90
C PRO A 146 7.40 18.75 2.76
N TRP A 147 6.68 18.90 3.85
CA TRP A 147 6.36 17.79 4.75
C TRP A 147 5.20 16.97 4.21
N PRO A 148 5.23 15.64 4.39
CA PRO A 148 4.12 14.79 3.99
C PRO A 148 2.92 14.95 4.93
N ASP A 149 1.74 14.92 4.34
CA ASP A 149 0.45 14.85 5.04
C ASP A 149 -0.19 13.46 4.92
N LEU A 150 0.32 12.61 4.01
CA LEU A 150 -0.11 11.23 3.79
C LEU A 150 1.03 10.25 4.10
N GLY A 151 0.79 9.31 5.01
CA GLY A 151 1.68 8.18 5.26
C GLY A 151 1.10 6.90 4.68
N VAL A 152 1.94 6.07 4.03
CA VAL A 152 1.60 4.69 3.69
C VAL A 152 2.64 3.78 4.31
N VAL A 153 2.21 2.65 4.92
CA VAL A 153 3.13 1.80 5.69
C VAL A 153 2.93 0.34 5.35
N ASP A 154 4.01 -0.30 4.89
CA ASP A 154 4.11 -1.74 4.63
C ASP A 154 5.39 -2.31 5.24
N VAL A 155 5.44 -2.43 6.55
CA VAL A 155 6.61 -2.97 7.28
C VAL A 155 6.44 -4.47 7.56
N ALA A 156 7.56 -5.18 7.72
CA ALA A 156 7.62 -6.58 8.05
C ALA A 156 8.52 -6.83 9.27
N PHE A 157 8.29 -7.97 9.96
CA PHE A 157 9.08 -8.43 11.12
C PHE A 157 9.03 -7.52 12.36
N ILE A 158 8.09 -6.60 12.40
CA ILE A 158 7.83 -5.68 13.51
C ILE A 158 6.33 -5.41 13.59
N SER A 159 5.80 -5.25 14.81
CA SER A 159 4.45 -4.73 14.99
C SER A 159 4.39 -3.28 14.52
N VAL A 160 3.37 -2.96 13.73
CA VAL A 160 3.17 -1.59 13.23
C VAL A 160 2.83 -0.60 14.37
N THR A 161 2.36 -1.09 15.52
CA THR A 161 2.11 -0.26 16.70
C THR A 161 3.38 0.49 17.15
N LYS A 162 4.57 -0.10 16.91
CA LYS A 162 5.86 0.53 17.23
C LYS A 162 6.28 1.62 16.25
N ILE A 163 5.60 1.72 15.11
CA ILE A 163 5.86 2.71 14.06
C ILE A 163 4.96 3.94 14.23
N LEU A 164 3.79 3.78 14.82
CA LEU A 164 2.80 4.85 14.97
C LEU A 164 3.37 6.13 15.61
N PRO A 165 4.21 6.08 16.67
CA PRO A 165 4.80 7.28 17.25
C PRO A 165 5.65 8.07 16.27
N ALA A 166 6.54 7.40 15.53
CA ALA A 166 7.37 8.05 14.54
C ALA A 166 6.53 8.63 13.40
N LEU A 167 5.55 7.88 12.91
CA LEU A 167 4.64 8.32 11.86
C LEU A 167 3.88 9.60 12.24
N TRP A 168 3.42 9.70 13.51
CA TRP A 168 2.77 10.89 14.03
C TRP A 168 3.63 12.15 13.92
N HIS A 169 4.92 12.04 14.22
CA HIS A 169 5.86 13.16 14.19
C HIS A 169 6.37 13.47 12.78
N LEU A 170 6.36 12.49 11.88
CA LEU A 170 6.83 12.66 10.51
C LEU A 170 5.77 13.24 9.57
N LEU A 171 4.50 13.27 9.97
CA LEU A 171 3.42 13.81 9.15
C LEU A 171 2.95 15.18 9.67
N THR A 172 2.64 16.08 8.74
CA THR A 172 2.03 17.39 9.06
C THR A 172 0.50 17.31 9.10
N PRO A 173 -0.18 18.08 9.96
CA PRO A 173 -1.65 18.15 9.96
C PRO A 173 -2.24 18.75 8.65
N PRO A 174 -3.44 18.29 8.25
CA PRO A 174 -4.15 17.14 8.79
C PRO A 174 -3.44 15.84 8.42
N ARG A 175 -3.08 15.06 9.44
CA ARG A 175 -2.38 13.78 9.22
C ARG A 175 -3.33 12.74 8.69
N GLU A 176 -2.90 12.00 7.69
CA GLU A 176 -3.61 10.85 7.15
C GLU A 176 -2.64 9.68 6.93
N ALA A 177 -3.06 8.46 7.24
CA ALA A 177 -2.21 7.29 7.05
C ALA A 177 -3.01 6.06 6.61
N VAL A 178 -2.42 5.28 5.70
CA VAL A 178 -2.93 3.96 5.26
C VAL A 178 -1.90 2.91 5.64
N ILE A 179 -2.26 2.06 6.60
CA ILE A 179 -1.34 1.12 7.23
C ILE A 179 -1.72 -0.31 6.88
N LEU A 180 -0.77 -1.08 6.35
CA LEU A 180 -0.96 -2.51 6.12
C LEU A 180 -0.72 -3.30 7.41
N VAL A 181 -1.80 -3.75 8.03
CA VAL A 181 -1.78 -4.61 9.21
C VAL A 181 -1.55 -6.05 8.78
N LYS A 182 -0.50 -6.66 9.30
CA LYS A 182 -0.11 -8.04 9.04
C LYS A 182 -0.29 -8.86 10.31
N PRO A 183 -1.35 -9.67 10.46
CA PRO A 183 -1.65 -10.38 11.69
C PRO A 183 -0.46 -11.18 12.26
N GLN A 184 0.36 -11.76 11.39
CA GLN A 184 1.52 -12.55 11.79
C GLN A 184 2.62 -11.76 12.52
N PHE A 185 2.61 -10.43 12.46
CA PHE A 185 3.55 -9.56 13.18
C PHE A 185 2.91 -8.83 14.36
N GLU A 186 1.59 -9.00 14.53
CA GLU A 186 0.82 -8.35 15.60
C GLU A 186 0.44 -9.32 16.72
N VAL A 187 0.17 -10.59 16.38
CA VAL A 187 -0.25 -11.61 17.36
C VAL A 187 0.95 -12.28 18.05
N GLY A 188 0.68 -12.94 19.19
CA GLY A 188 1.68 -13.75 19.89
C GLY A 188 2.08 -15.01 19.10
N ARG A 189 3.30 -15.51 19.36
CA ARG A 189 3.85 -16.70 18.67
C ARG A 189 2.95 -17.93 18.73
N ALA A 190 2.18 -18.10 19.80
CA ALA A 190 1.25 -19.23 19.97
C ALA A 190 0.09 -19.25 18.93
N GLN A 191 -0.22 -18.11 18.34
CA GLN A 191 -1.29 -17.97 17.34
C GLN A 191 -0.79 -18.11 15.89
N ILE A 192 0.52 -18.32 15.72
CA ILE A 192 1.16 -18.45 14.41
C ILE A 192 1.37 -19.93 14.11
N HIS A 193 0.70 -20.45 13.06
CA HIS A 193 0.85 -21.83 12.61
C HIS A 193 2.18 -22.08 11.89
N LYS A 194 2.52 -23.36 11.69
CA LYS A 194 3.67 -23.77 10.88
C LYS A 194 3.62 -23.08 9.52
N GLY A 195 4.74 -22.46 9.12
CA GLY A 195 4.83 -21.64 7.90
C GLY A 195 4.54 -20.15 8.10
N GLY A 196 4.31 -19.69 9.34
CA GLY A 196 4.17 -18.25 9.63
C GLY A 196 2.76 -17.70 9.32
N VAL A 197 1.74 -18.56 9.26
CA VAL A 197 0.38 -18.16 8.84
C VAL A 197 -0.56 -18.10 10.05
N VAL A 198 -1.30 -17.00 10.17
CA VAL A 198 -2.40 -16.80 11.13
C VAL A 198 -3.71 -17.16 10.44
N LYS A 199 -4.22 -18.36 10.70
CA LYS A 199 -5.46 -18.88 10.07
C LYS A 199 -6.71 -18.53 10.86
N ASP A 200 -6.59 -18.39 12.18
CA ASP A 200 -7.72 -18.08 13.05
C ASP A 200 -8.21 -16.66 12.81
N VAL A 201 -9.47 -16.55 12.41
CA VAL A 201 -10.16 -15.28 12.16
C VAL A 201 -10.22 -14.42 13.42
N ARG A 202 -10.36 -15.02 14.61
CA ARG A 202 -10.36 -14.29 15.88
C ARG A 202 -9.00 -13.67 16.17
N ALA A 203 -7.91 -14.41 15.88
CA ALA A 203 -6.56 -13.87 16.00
C ALA A 203 -6.30 -12.73 15.00
N GLN A 204 -6.81 -12.82 13.79
CA GLN A 204 -6.75 -11.72 12.81
C GLN A 204 -7.54 -10.50 13.31
N ALA A 205 -8.73 -10.69 13.83
CA ALA A 205 -9.55 -9.63 14.43
C ALA A 205 -8.84 -8.96 15.61
N GLN A 206 -8.22 -9.76 16.48
CA GLN A 206 -7.43 -9.25 17.62
C GLN A 206 -6.25 -8.39 17.16
N ALA A 207 -5.52 -8.82 16.13
CA ALA A 207 -4.42 -8.05 15.55
C ALA A 207 -4.89 -6.67 15.06
N ILE A 208 -5.99 -6.61 14.34
CA ILE A 208 -6.59 -5.36 13.85
C ILE A 208 -7.01 -4.46 15.02
N ALA A 209 -7.72 -5.02 16.01
CA ALA A 209 -8.19 -4.29 17.19
C ALA A 209 -7.03 -3.70 17.98
N GLN A 210 -5.95 -4.46 18.17
CA GLN A 210 -4.74 -4.00 18.87
C GLN A 210 -4.08 -2.80 18.18
N VAL A 211 -3.94 -2.85 16.85
CA VAL A 211 -3.36 -1.74 16.08
C VAL A 211 -4.26 -0.51 16.13
N ALA A 212 -5.57 -0.69 15.97
CA ALA A 212 -6.55 0.39 16.05
C ALA A 212 -6.55 1.06 17.43
N GLN A 213 -6.49 0.27 18.50
CA GLN A 213 -6.41 0.79 19.86
C GLN A 213 -5.14 1.60 20.09
N ALA A 214 -3.97 1.08 19.66
CA ALA A 214 -2.71 1.79 19.76
C ALA A 214 -2.71 3.11 18.99
N ALA A 215 -3.35 3.13 17.81
CA ALA A 215 -3.51 4.35 17.02
C ALA A 215 -4.39 5.38 17.76
N ARG A 216 -5.52 4.98 18.31
CA ARG A 216 -6.42 5.86 19.08
C ARG A 216 -5.73 6.45 20.31
N GLN A 217 -4.93 5.66 21.02
CA GLN A 217 -4.14 6.13 22.18
C GLN A 217 -3.15 7.23 21.83
N GLN A 218 -2.73 7.30 20.56
CA GLN A 218 -1.86 8.35 20.04
C GLN A 218 -2.58 9.57 19.45
N GLY A 219 -3.92 9.57 19.45
CA GLY A 219 -4.72 10.66 18.91
C GLY A 219 -5.19 10.45 17.46
N TRP A 220 -4.90 9.30 16.84
CA TRP A 220 -5.47 8.97 15.55
C TRP A 220 -6.95 8.61 15.65
N GLN A 221 -7.70 9.00 14.65
CA GLN A 221 -9.06 8.52 14.39
C GLN A 221 -8.99 7.37 13.39
N VAL A 222 -9.67 6.26 13.68
CA VAL A 222 -9.83 5.15 12.73
C VAL A 222 -10.99 5.49 11.81
N GLN A 223 -10.73 5.65 10.52
CA GLN A 223 -11.69 6.11 9.51
C GLN A 223 -12.14 5.00 8.57
N GLY A 224 -11.34 3.94 8.41
CA GLY A 224 -11.67 2.83 7.53
C GLY A 224 -10.87 1.57 7.82
N LEU A 225 -11.44 0.44 7.41
CA LEU A 225 -10.80 -0.87 7.42
C LEU A 225 -11.21 -1.63 6.17
N THR A 226 -10.23 -2.20 5.45
CA THR A 226 -10.49 -3.12 4.35
C THR A 226 -9.43 -4.23 4.32
N HIS A 227 -9.70 -5.31 3.61
CA HIS A 227 -8.70 -6.35 3.40
C HIS A 227 -7.80 -6.01 2.21
N SER A 228 -6.60 -6.58 2.18
CA SER A 228 -5.77 -6.57 0.99
C SER A 228 -6.36 -7.49 -0.09
N PRO A 229 -6.42 -7.08 -1.37
CA PRO A 229 -6.90 -7.94 -2.46
C PRO A 229 -5.96 -9.12 -2.72
N LEU A 230 -4.73 -9.05 -2.21
CA LEU A 230 -3.70 -10.06 -2.38
C LEU A 230 -3.26 -10.62 -1.02
N LEU A 231 -3.02 -11.92 -0.99
CA LEU A 231 -2.39 -12.56 0.16
C LEU A 231 -0.91 -12.17 0.25
N GLY A 232 -0.41 -12.12 1.49
CA GLY A 232 1.01 -12.00 1.76
C GLY A 232 1.82 -13.20 1.23
N PRO A 233 3.17 -13.10 1.18
CA PRO A 233 4.03 -14.13 0.58
C PRO A 233 3.86 -15.54 1.17
N ALA A 234 3.56 -15.64 2.47
CA ALA A 234 3.30 -16.91 3.15
C ALA A 234 1.83 -17.35 3.09
N GLY A 235 0.94 -16.60 2.43
CA GLY A 235 -0.50 -16.89 2.35
C GLY A 235 -1.33 -16.24 3.47
N ASN A 236 -0.76 -15.32 4.25
CA ASN A 236 -1.50 -14.55 5.24
C ASN A 236 -2.50 -13.60 4.60
N ARG A 237 -3.69 -13.47 5.18
CA ARG A 237 -4.56 -12.32 4.94
C ARG A 237 -3.97 -11.10 5.60
N GLU A 238 -4.02 -9.96 4.91
CA GLU A 238 -3.51 -8.67 5.37
C GLU A 238 -4.64 -7.64 5.25
N TYR A 239 -4.58 -6.58 6.06
CA TYR A 239 -5.67 -5.62 6.18
C TYR A 239 -5.14 -4.20 6.11
N PHE A 240 -5.87 -3.30 5.46
CA PHE A 240 -5.57 -1.89 5.47
C PHE A 240 -6.41 -1.16 6.51
N LEU A 241 -5.74 -0.43 7.37
CA LEU A 241 -6.33 0.48 8.34
C LEU A 241 -6.11 1.91 7.89
N TRP A 242 -7.19 2.67 7.75
CA TRP A 242 -7.14 4.09 7.43
C TRP A 242 -7.25 4.91 8.70
N LEU A 243 -6.27 5.75 8.93
CA LEU A 243 -6.14 6.63 10.09
C LEU A 243 -6.12 8.08 9.64
N GLY A 244 -6.72 8.98 10.42
CA GLY A 244 -6.68 10.41 10.16
C GLY A 244 -6.76 11.24 11.43
N THR A 245 -6.49 12.55 11.31
CA THR A 245 -6.73 13.53 12.38
C THR A 245 -7.86 14.50 12.04
N ALA A 246 -8.39 14.40 10.82
CA ALA A 246 -9.57 15.12 10.34
C ALA A 246 -10.49 14.12 9.62
N GLY A 247 -11.78 14.43 9.52
CA GLY A 247 -12.78 13.57 8.89
C GLY A 247 -13.64 12.79 9.88
N THR A 248 -14.32 11.75 9.40
CA THR A 248 -15.30 10.99 10.22
C THR A 248 -14.68 9.71 10.72
N ALA A 249 -14.55 9.57 12.03
CA ALA A 249 -14.11 8.34 12.67
C ALA A 249 -15.21 7.26 12.63
N ILE A 250 -14.80 5.99 12.53
CA ILE A 250 -15.71 4.86 12.79
C ILE A 250 -16.08 4.89 14.27
N PRO A 251 -17.38 4.95 14.61
CA PRO A 251 -17.82 4.90 15.99
C PRO A 251 -17.33 3.61 16.68
N GLU A 252 -16.96 3.72 17.95
CA GLU A 252 -16.41 2.56 18.69
C GLU A 252 -17.42 1.41 18.76
N VAL A 253 -18.71 1.74 18.91
CA VAL A 253 -19.80 0.75 18.93
C VAL A 253 -19.96 -0.02 17.61
N ALA A 254 -19.49 0.50 16.49
CA ALA A 254 -19.54 -0.16 15.19
C ALA A 254 -18.26 -0.96 14.87
N TRP A 255 -17.23 -0.84 15.69
CA TRP A 255 -15.89 -1.34 15.37
C TRP A 255 -15.83 -2.86 15.24
N ASP A 256 -16.46 -3.60 16.16
CA ASP A 256 -16.50 -5.07 16.13
C ASP A 256 -17.20 -5.59 14.87
N ALA A 257 -18.28 -4.93 14.46
CA ALA A 257 -18.99 -5.29 13.22
C ALA A 257 -18.11 -5.04 11.97
N VAL A 258 -17.37 -3.93 11.97
CA VAL A 258 -16.42 -3.60 10.87
C VAL A 258 -15.31 -4.64 10.78
N ILE A 259 -14.72 -5.05 11.90
CA ILE A 259 -13.70 -6.09 11.93
C ILE A 259 -14.28 -7.43 11.45
N ALA A 260 -15.44 -7.83 11.96
CA ALA A 260 -16.11 -9.08 11.58
C ALA A 260 -16.37 -9.11 10.06
N GLN A 261 -16.83 -8.01 9.50
CA GLN A 261 -17.02 -7.87 8.06
C GLN A 261 -15.69 -7.98 7.29
N ALA A 262 -14.64 -7.26 7.71
CA ALA A 262 -13.34 -7.29 7.06
C ALA A 262 -12.68 -8.68 7.10
N THR A 263 -12.93 -9.48 8.13
CA THR A 263 -12.31 -10.79 8.32
C THR A 263 -13.13 -11.96 7.76
N SER A 264 -14.44 -11.80 7.52
CA SER A 264 -15.34 -12.88 7.07
C SER A 264 -15.06 -13.39 5.64
N GLY A 265 -14.32 -12.65 4.84
CA GLY A 265 -14.03 -13.02 3.45
C GLY A 265 -15.23 -12.86 2.48
N HIS A 266 -16.37 -12.35 2.94
CA HIS A 266 -17.56 -12.08 2.13
C HIS A 266 -17.70 -10.56 1.88
N LEU A 267 -16.66 -9.91 1.40
CA LEU A 267 -16.71 -8.48 1.15
C LEU A 267 -17.30 -8.17 -0.21
N LYS A 268 -18.56 -7.76 -0.21
CA LYS A 268 -18.97 -6.67 -1.08
C LYS A 268 -18.16 -5.45 -0.67
N ASN A 269 -17.42 -4.82 -1.60
CA ASN A 269 -16.73 -3.55 -1.38
C ASN A 269 -17.62 -2.60 -0.58
N THR A 270 -17.38 -2.49 0.71
CA THR A 270 -17.94 -1.40 1.48
C THR A 270 -17.01 -0.22 1.25
N GLY A 271 -17.38 0.60 0.28
CA GLY A 271 -16.88 1.97 0.18
C GLY A 271 -17.03 2.69 1.52
N PRO A 272 -16.58 3.93 1.64
CA PRO A 272 -16.71 4.70 2.87
C PRO A 272 -18.13 4.50 3.39
N PHE A 273 -18.29 4.18 4.69
CA PHE A 273 -19.60 3.94 5.31
C PHE A 273 -20.59 4.92 4.72
N PRO A 274 -21.77 4.48 4.23
CA PRO A 274 -22.74 5.40 3.70
C PRO A 274 -22.90 6.49 4.76
N ALA A 275 -22.58 7.72 4.36
CA ALA A 275 -22.86 8.86 5.23
C ALA A 275 -24.34 8.75 5.56
N THR A 276 -24.63 8.42 6.80
CA THR A 276 -25.98 8.37 7.32
C THR A 276 -26.62 9.68 6.92
N ASP A 277 -27.63 9.59 6.03
CA ASP A 277 -28.54 10.68 5.69
C ASP A 277 -27.94 11.95 5.04
N ARG A 278 -27.37 11.84 3.84
CA ARG A 278 -27.28 13.01 2.94
C ARG A 278 -28.61 13.37 2.26
N GLN A 279 -29.71 12.79 2.66
CA GLN A 279 -31.05 13.06 2.07
C GLN A 279 -31.94 13.86 3.02
N LYS A 280 -31.45 14.94 3.65
CA LYS A 280 -32.33 15.99 4.20
C LYS A 280 -31.56 17.30 4.40
N ILE A 281 -30.91 17.79 3.34
CA ILE A 281 -30.55 19.21 3.24
C ILE A 281 -31.40 19.74 2.09
N PRO A 282 -32.32 20.69 2.35
CA PRO A 282 -33.11 21.30 1.30
C PRO A 282 -32.19 22.04 0.30
N PRO A 283 -32.55 22.13 -1.00
CA PRO A 283 -31.71 22.70 -2.04
C PRO A 283 -31.72 24.22 -2.08
N ASP A 284 -31.49 24.89 -0.96
CA ASP A 284 -31.53 26.36 -0.92
C ASP A 284 -30.42 26.94 -0.04
N ASN A 285 -29.20 26.87 -0.55
CA ASN A 285 -28.11 27.77 -0.17
C ASN A 285 -26.94 27.71 -1.16
N ARG A 286 -27.23 27.96 -2.47
CA ARG A 286 -26.22 28.16 -3.52
C ARG A 286 -25.84 29.62 -3.68
N SER A 287 -25.75 30.37 -2.62
CA SER A 287 -25.39 31.80 -2.75
C SER A 287 -24.53 32.26 -1.59
N LEU A 288 -23.29 31.83 -1.52
CA LEU A 288 -22.21 32.51 -0.78
C LEU A 288 -20.83 32.04 -1.31
N TRP A 289 -20.60 32.24 -2.62
CA TRP A 289 -19.24 32.31 -3.15
C TRP A 289 -18.95 33.77 -3.43
N PHE A 290 -18.17 34.41 -2.55
CA PHE A 290 -17.58 35.71 -2.82
C PHE A 290 -16.45 35.56 -3.84
N PRO A 291 -16.42 36.31 -4.93
CA PRO A 291 -15.27 36.33 -5.82
C PRO A 291 -14.13 37.14 -5.18
N PHE A 292 -12.92 36.61 -5.19
CA PHE A 292 -11.70 37.38 -4.90
C PHE A 292 -11.51 38.47 -5.96
N PRO A 293 -11.16 39.71 -5.57
CA PRO A 293 -10.83 40.73 -6.52
C PRO A 293 -9.48 40.46 -7.18
N ALA A 294 -9.42 40.71 -8.48
CA ALA A 294 -8.21 40.68 -9.28
C ALA A 294 -7.19 41.74 -8.77
N PRO A 295 -5.88 41.48 -8.89
CA PRO A 295 -4.88 42.49 -8.56
C PRO A 295 -4.89 43.62 -9.59
N LEU A 296 -5.01 44.85 -9.10
CA LEU A 296 -4.80 46.08 -9.86
C LEU A 296 -3.34 46.15 -10.29
N GLY A 297 -3.12 46.35 -11.60
CA GLY A 297 -1.81 46.64 -12.14
C GLY A 297 -1.33 48.03 -11.75
N GLN A 298 -0.07 48.12 -11.45
CA GLN A 298 0.92 49.13 -11.92
C GLN A 298 2.32 48.55 -11.70
#